data_db8410ef4d9e9427273f6eaadbee5753
#
_entry.id   db8410ef4d9e9427273f6eaadbee5753
#
_cell.length_a   1.000
_cell.length_b   1.000
_cell.length_c   1.000
_cell.angle_alpha   90.00
_cell.angle_beta   90.00
_cell.angle_gamma   90.00
#
_symmetry.space_group_name_H-M   'P 1'
#
loop_
_entity.id
_entity.type
_entity.pdbx_description
1 polymer ?
#
loop_
_entity_poly.entity_id
_entity_poly.type
_entity_poly.pdbx_seq_one_letter_code
_entity_poly.pdbx_strand_id
1 'polypeptide(L)'
;VSRRVADRRPGAPGWLWAPAGLGVAVLLLPIIGLSARVDLAHLGEVLLAPESRLAMGLSLTTSVISALVCVLIGFPLGCLLAARPFPGHRILRTLILLPLVLPPVVSGLALLYTFGRSAVLGSTLEELGLGLAYTSAAVVVAQVFVSLPFMVMSVETAVASRGRDHELAAAELGARPTRVLVSITLPLLRQGIITGAILCFARSLGEFGATLTFAGSLSGVTRTMPLQIYLVRESDPGAAIALSLLLIAVAVLIIVLAYRSPHAPNLRIRPESDSQADGRPEADRRADPPPAGAPTSGAERPGAISLRARLAERGLALDLTLPGGSTTAIIGRNGAGKSSLFGIMTGALLPDTGRLRIDGSPIFDLAAGQWPPVHARGIVHLGQNPLLFPHLSVIDNVAFGLRAHGRPKSEARRTAAAMLERLGVGHLAHRRPEAVSGGQAARIALARALVIDPVLLLLDEPLAALDVDVRIETRQVLAHELTGRSALLITHDVDDVTALATTLVHIDKGTAVTVAPLTEVRTAPGDPGHDFLTSFCAGDRRWSTVQ
;
A
#
# COMPACT_ATOMS: atom_id res chain seq x y z
N VAL A 1 9.25 13.30 39.67
CA VAL A 1 8.49 14.45 39.11
C VAL A 1 8.89 14.56 37.62
N SER A 2 8.25 13.78 36.73
CA SER A 2 8.52 13.83 35.30
C SER A 2 7.70 14.99 34.72
N ARG A 3 8.37 16.07 34.37
CA ARG A 3 7.81 17.16 33.57
C ARG A 3 7.44 16.59 32.19
N ARG A 4 6.15 16.56 31.88
CA ARG A 4 5.63 16.39 30.51
C ARG A 4 6.26 17.50 29.66
N VAL A 5 7.17 17.13 28.78
CA VAL A 5 7.60 17.99 27.67
C VAL A 5 6.37 18.14 26.77
N ALA A 6 5.71 19.29 26.88
CA ALA A 6 4.62 19.64 25.98
C ALA A 6 5.19 19.71 24.56
N ASP A 7 4.70 18.84 23.70
CA ASP A 7 4.97 18.80 22.24
C ASP A 7 4.48 20.12 21.63
N ARG A 8 5.30 21.16 21.68
CA ARG A 8 5.05 22.46 21.05
C ARG A 8 5.30 22.31 19.55
N ARG A 9 4.31 21.75 18.84
CA ARG A 9 4.26 21.94 17.39
C ARG A 9 4.16 23.44 17.12
N PRO A 10 4.92 23.98 16.15
CA PRO A 10 4.73 25.37 15.74
C PRO A 10 3.26 25.53 15.33
N GLY A 11 2.52 26.35 16.07
CA GLY A 11 1.13 26.66 15.79
C GLY A 11 1.01 27.28 14.40
N ALA A 12 -0.10 27.05 13.71
CA ALA A 12 -0.37 27.72 12.45
C ALA A 12 -0.26 29.25 12.61
N PRO A 13 0.35 29.96 11.66
CA PRO A 13 0.45 31.42 11.71
C PRO A 13 -0.93 32.07 11.95
N GLY A 14 -1.00 33.05 12.87
CA GLY A 14 -2.28 33.65 13.29
C GLY A 14 -3.10 34.27 12.15
N TRP A 15 -2.45 34.72 11.08
CA TRP A 15 -3.13 35.30 9.92
C TRP A 15 -4.00 34.28 9.15
N LEU A 16 -3.74 32.97 9.29
CA LEU A 16 -4.54 31.91 8.65
C LEU A 16 -5.99 31.85 9.21
N TRP A 17 -6.22 32.35 10.43
CA TRP A 17 -7.56 32.33 11.01
C TRP A 17 -8.56 33.23 10.29
N ALA A 18 -8.09 34.35 9.68
CA ALA A 18 -8.96 35.26 8.96
C ALA A 18 -9.55 34.63 7.68
N PRO A 19 -8.73 34.12 6.72
CA PRO A 19 -9.28 33.44 5.55
C PRO A 19 -10.02 32.14 5.91
N ALA A 20 -9.59 31.41 6.95
CA ALA A 20 -10.30 30.23 7.41
C ALA A 20 -11.69 30.58 7.98
N GLY A 21 -11.80 31.64 8.79
CA GLY A 21 -13.07 32.16 9.30
C GLY A 21 -14.02 32.63 8.19
N LEU A 22 -13.48 33.31 7.17
CA LEU A 22 -14.25 33.69 5.98
C LEU A 22 -14.77 32.44 5.24
N GLY A 23 -13.92 31.42 5.04
CA GLY A 23 -14.34 30.17 4.41
C GLY A 23 -15.47 29.46 5.17
N VAL A 24 -15.36 29.39 6.50
CA VAL A 24 -16.43 28.85 7.37
C VAL A 24 -17.71 29.69 7.26
N ALA A 25 -17.59 31.02 7.26
CA ALA A 25 -18.75 31.90 7.11
C ALA A 25 -19.46 31.70 5.77
N VAL A 26 -18.74 31.61 4.66
CA VAL A 26 -19.31 31.34 3.32
C VAL A 26 -20.11 30.03 3.29
N LEU A 27 -19.64 29.00 4.02
CA LEU A 27 -20.33 27.70 4.09
C LEU A 27 -21.55 27.73 5.03
N LEU A 28 -21.47 28.40 6.17
CA LEU A 28 -22.53 28.35 7.19
C LEU A 28 -23.63 29.40 6.99
N LEU A 29 -23.31 30.60 6.49
CA LEU A 29 -24.29 31.66 6.32
C LEU A 29 -25.51 31.27 5.46
N PRO A 30 -25.38 30.58 4.32
CA PRO A 30 -26.54 30.12 3.54
C PRO A 30 -27.42 29.13 4.33
N ILE A 31 -26.80 28.22 5.09
CA ILE A 31 -27.50 27.22 5.88
C ILE A 31 -28.28 27.90 7.03
N ILE A 32 -27.64 28.87 7.72
CA ILE A 32 -28.28 29.67 8.77
C ILE A 32 -29.42 30.49 8.18
N GLY A 33 -29.21 31.13 7.03
CA GLY A 33 -30.26 31.91 6.35
C GLY A 33 -31.48 31.06 5.93
N LEU A 34 -31.22 29.81 5.51
CA LEU A 34 -32.29 28.85 5.22
C LEU A 34 -33.03 28.44 6.49
N SER A 35 -32.29 28.15 7.56
CA SER A 35 -32.87 27.75 8.86
C SER A 35 -33.71 28.85 9.50
N ALA A 36 -33.35 30.12 9.33
CA ALA A 36 -34.07 31.26 9.87
C ALA A 36 -35.44 31.50 9.20
N ARG A 37 -35.70 30.85 8.06
CA ARG A 37 -36.98 30.99 7.30
C ARG A 37 -37.90 29.79 7.44
N VAL A 38 -37.59 28.84 8.31
CA VAL A 38 -38.41 27.64 8.52
C VAL A 38 -39.67 28.00 9.30
N ASP A 39 -40.82 27.54 8.80
CA ASP A 39 -42.08 27.56 9.55
C ASP A 39 -42.18 26.27 10.39
N LEU A 40 -41.92 26.40 11.68
CA LEU A 40 -41.95 25.28 12.63
C LEU A 40 -43.36 24.74 12.85
N ALA A 41 -44.42 25.54 12.62
CA ALA A 41 -45.80 25.13 12.84
C ALA A 41 -46.25 24.06 11.82
N HIS A 42 -45.81 24.20 10.57
CA HIS A 42 -46.19 23.28 9.47
C HIS A 42 -45.11 22.23 9.18
N LEU A 43 -43.98 22.27 9.88
CA LEU A 43 -42.86 21.37 9.64
C LEU A 43 -43.25 19.87 9.69
N GLY A 44 -44.07 19.50 10.69
CA GLY A 44 -44.52 18.12 10.87
C GLY A 44 -45.38 17.61 9.72
N GLU A 45 -46.31 18.44 9.23
CA GLU A 45 -47.19 18.07 8.12
C GLU A 45 -46.40 17.84 6.84
N VAL A 46 -45.45 18.72 6.52
CA VAL A 46 -44.58 18.63 5.33
C VAL A 46 -43.71 17.39 5.38
N LEU A 47 -43.09 17.09 6.52
CA LEU A 47 -42.16 15.93 6.68
C LEU A 47 -42.92 14.61 6.65
N LEU A 48 -44.16 14.56 7.17
CA LEU A 48 -44.98 13.36 7.22
C LEU A 48 -45.82 13.15 5.95
N ALA A 49 -45.86 14.12 5.04
CA ALA A 49 -46.58 14.00 3.78
C ALA A 49 -46.13 12.74 3.01
N PRO A 50 -47.07 11.95 2.45
CA PRO A 50 -46.76 10.69 1.76
C PRO A 50 -45.70 10.87 0.66
N GLU A 51 -45.79 11.94 -0.10
CA GLU A 51 -44.85 12.24 -1.22
C GLU A 51 -43.42 12.53 -0.70
N SER A 52 -43.28 13.27 0.41
CA SER A 52 -42.01 13.58 1.05
C SER A 52 -41.33 12.31 1.57
N ARG A 53 -42.11 11.44 2.22
CA ARG A 53 -41.61 10.14 2.72
C ARG A 53 -41.16 9.20 1.60
N LEU A 54 -41.96 9.11 0.51
CA LEU A 54 -41.59 8.31 -0.65
C LEU A 54 -40.32 8.84 -1.32
N ALA A 55 -40.23 10.17 -1.52
CA ALA A 55 -39.04 10.79 -2.13
C ALA A 55 -37.77 10.60 -1.26
N MET A 56 -37.88 10.72 0.07
CA MET A 56 -36.76 10.48 0.99
C MET A 56 -36.37 9.00 0.99
N GLY A 57 -37.33 8.09 1.09
CA GLY A 57 -37.08 6.65 1.03
C GLY A 57 -36.38 6.25 -0.27
N LEU A 58 -36.85 6.76 -1.41
CA LEU A 58 -36.24 6.52 -2.71
C LEU A 58 -34.81 7.11 -2.76
N SER A 59 -34.59 8.35 -2.32
CA SER A 59 -33.26 8.97 -2.28
C SER A 59 -32.28 8.16 -1.46
N LEU A 60 -32.66 7.72 -0.27
CA LEU A 60 -31.77 6.93 0.61
C LEU A 60 -31.45 5.56 -0.01
N THR A 61 -32.47 4.85 -0.49
CA THR A 61 -32.27 3.52 -1.06
C THR A 61 -31.42 3.55 -2.32
N THR A 62 -31.71 4.47 -3.27
CA THR A 62 -30.91 4.60 -4.49
C THR A 62 -29.50 5.08 -4.22
N SER A 63 -29.30 6.00 -3.26
CA SER A 63 -27.95 6.47 -2.89
C SER A 63 -27.10 5.38 -2.21
N VAL A 64 -27.73 4.53 -1.37
CA VAL A 64 -27.02 3.37 -0.78
C VAL A 64 -26.63 2.37 -1.87
N ILE A 65 -27.56 2.03 -2.76
CA ILE A 65 -27.28 1.10 -3.88
C ILE A 65 -26.19 1.69 -4.77
N SER A 66 -26.28 2.98 -5.12
CA SER A 66 -25.26 3.68 -5.92
C SER A 66 -23.89 3.64 -5.24
N ALA A 67 -23.81 3.91 -3.93
CA ALA A 67 -22.54 3.85 -3.20
C ALA A 67 -21.96 2.43 -3.19
N LEU A 68 -22.78 1.38 -3.02
CA LEU A 68 -22.34 -0.01 -3.08
C LEU A 68 -21.83 -0.38 -4.48
N VAL A 69 -22.52 0.06 -5.54
CA VAL A 69 -22.05 -0.15 -6.93
C VAL A 69 -20.76 0.61 -7.19
N CYS A 70 -20.61 1.84 -6.69
CA CYS A 70 -19.36 2.60 -6.76
C CYS A 70 -18.22 1.90 -6.02
N VAL A 71 -18.46 1.25 -4.88
CA VAL A 71 -17.45 0.43 -4.20
C VAL A 71 -17.07 -0.75 -5.08
N LEU A 72 -18.04 -1.49 -5.61
CA LEU A 72 -17.81 -2.70 -6.41
C LEU A 72 -16.98 -2.42 -7.68
N ILE A 73 -17.28 -1.33 -8.38
CA ILE A 73 -16.62 -0.97 -9.64
C ILE A 73 -15.42 -0.04 -9.40
N GLY A 74 -15.56 0.95 -8.53
CA GLY A 74 -14.58 1.99 -8.30
C GLY A 74 -13.35 1.52 -7.52
N PHE A 75 -13.52 0.54 -6.60
CA PHE A 75 -12.38 -0.04 -5.88
C PHE A 75 -11.37 -0.71 -6.83
N PRO A 76 -11.76 -1.66 -7.70
CA PRO A 76 -10.81 -2.25 -8.64
C PRO A 76 -10.25 -1.24 -9.64
N LEU A 77 -11.05 -0.26 -10.09
CA LEU A 77 -10.55 0.83 -10.96
C LEU A 77 -9.50 1.68 -10.25
N GLY A 78 -9.72 2.06 -8.99
CA GLY A 78 -8.76 2.83 -8.19
C GLY A 78 -7.47 2.05 -7.94
N CYS A 79 -7.56 0.75 -7.63
CA CYS A 79 -6.40 -0.13 -7.51
C CYS A 79 -5.63 -0.26 -8.84
N LEU A 80 -6.33 -0.37 -9.98
CA LEU A 80 -5.73 -0.45 -11.31
C LEU A 80 -4.96 0.84 -11.66
N LEU A 81 -5.56 2.01 -11.41
CA LEU A 81 -4.93 3.31 -11.65
C LEU A 81 -3.73 3.56 -10.73
N ALA A 82 -3.79 3.11 -9.48
CA ALA A 82 -2.66 3.18 -8.56
C ALA A 82 -1.56 2.15 -8.88
N ALA A 83 -1.82 1.16 -9.74
CA ALA A 83 -0.85 0.19 -10.20
C ALA A 83 0.21 0.86 -11.12
N ARG A 84 1.12 0.04 -11.70
CA ARG A 84 2.13 0.55 -12.62
C ARG A 84 1.47 1.21 -13.84
N PRO A 85 2.05 2.30 -14.39
CA PRO A 85 1.58 2.91 -15.62
C PRO A 85 1.47 1.88 -16.74
N PHE A 86 0.35 1.88 -17.45
CA PHE A 86 0.09 1.03 -18.62
C PHE A 86 -0.30 1.91 -19.81
N PRO A 87 -0.19 1.42 -21.06
CA PRO A 87 -0.64 2.16 -22.22
C PRO A 87 -2.11 2.55 -22.07
N GLY A 88 -2.43 3.86 -22.21
CA GLY A 88 -3.80 4.37 -22.01
C GLY A 88 -4.17 4.78 -20.58
N HIS A 89 -3.28 4.61 -19.58
CA HIS A 89 -3.53 5.00 -18.18
C HIS A 89 -4.03 6.45 -18.04
N ARG A 90 -3.39 7.40 -18.72
CA ARG A 90 -3.79 8.83 -18.67
C ARG A 90 -5.17 9.06 -19.26
N ILE A 91 -5.49 8.39 -20.37
CA ILE A 91 -6.80 8.49 -21.02
C ILE A 91 -7.88 7.92 -20.11
N LEU A 92 -7.67 6.72 -19.56
CA LEU A 92 -8.62 6.10 -18.65
C LEU A 92 -8.88 6.98 -17.42
N ARG A 93 -7.82 7.54 -16.82
CA ARG A 93 -7.96 8.46 -15.68
C ARG A 93 -8.77 9.71 -16.05
N THR A 94 -8.52 10.31 -17.21
CA THR A 94 -9.27 11.47 -17.70
C THR A 94 -10.75 11.12 -17.91
N LEU A 95 -11.04 9.97 -18.52
CA LEU A 95 -12.42 9.51 -18.74
C LEU A 95 -13.18 9.27 -17.43
N ILE A 96 -12.51 8.68 -16.42
CA ILE A 96 -13.11 8.46 -15.10
C ILE A 96 -13.42 9.79 -14.40
N LEU A 97 -12.57 10.81 -14.57
CA LEU A 97 -12.77 12.12 -13.95
C LEU A 97 -13.72 13.04 -14.74
N LEU A 98 -14.06 12.69 -15.98
CA LEU A 98 -14.92 13.49 -16.85
C LEU A 98 -16.27 13.85 -16.21
N PRO A 99 -16.99 12.96 -15.51
CA PRO A 99 -18.26 13.30 -14.87
C PRO A 99 -18.19 14.42 -13.83
N LEU A 100 -17.00 14.71 -13.26
CA LEU A 100 -16.83 15.83 -12.32
C LEU A 100 -16.87 17.19 -13.00
N VAL A 101 -16.52 17.25 -14.27
CA VAL A 101 -16.43 18.49 -15.05
C VAL A 101 -17.71 18.72 -15.88
N LEU A 102 -18.40 17.64 -16.24
CA LEU A 102 -19.62 17.75 -17.04
C LEU A 102 -20.75 18.42 -16.24
N PRO A 103 -21.46 19.40 -16.84
CA PRO A 103 -22.69 19.90 -16.27
C PRO A 103 -23.70 18.77 -16.03
N PRO A 104 -24.46 18.77 -14.92
CA PRO A 104 -25.38 17.67 -14.58
C PRO A 104 -26.39 17.33 -15.68
N VAL A 105 -26.91 18.35 -16.37
CA VAL A 105 -27.86 18.16 -17.49
C VAL A 105 -27.19 17.45 -18.67
N VAL A 106 -25.92 17.79 -18.98
CA VAL A 106 -25.17 17.14 -20.06
C VAL A 106 -24.89 15.69 -19.71
N SER A 107 -24.57 15.39 -18.47
CA SER A 107 -24.42 14.03 -17.97
C SER A 107 -25.71 13.20 -18.15
N GLY A 108 -26.86 13.80 -17.81
CA GLY A 108 -28.18 13.17 -18.01
C GLY A 108 -28.53 12.94 -19.46
N LEU A 109 -28.23 13.90 -20.35
CA LEU A 109 -28.43 13.74 -21.79
C LEU A 109 -27.54 12.63 -22.38
N ALA A 110 -26.26 12.58 -21.95
CA ALA A 110 -25.35 11.52 -22.37
C ALA A 110 -25.90 10.13 -22.00
N LEU A 111 -26.41 9.98 -20.77
CA LEU A 111 -27.05 8.74 -20.32
C LEU A 111 -28.33 8.44 -21.10
N LEU A 112 -29.16 9.45 -21.34
CA LEU A 112 -30.42 9.29 -22.11
C LEU A 112 -30.16 8.85 -23.55
N TYR A 113 -29.18 9.46 -24.24
CA TYR A 113 -28.82 9.07 -25.60
C TYR A 113 -28.04 7.75 -25.68
N THR A 114 -27.54 7.23 -24.56
CA THR A 114 -26.89 5.92 -24.51
C THR A 114 -27.85 4.80 -24.10
N PHE A 115 -28.67 5.03 -23.08
CA PHE A 115 -29.50 4.01 -22.42
C PHE A 115 -31.00 4.29 -22.55
N GLY A 116 -31.41 5.37 -23.23
CA GLY A 116 -32.84 5.65 -23.54
C GLY A 116 -33.44 4.59 -24.43
N ARG A 117 -34.75 4.42 -24.40
CA ARG A 117 -35.50 3.37 -25.13
C ARG A 117 -35.18 3.28 -26.62
N SER A 118 -34.97 4.42 -27.28
CA SER A 118 -34.61 4.53 -28.70
C SER A 118 -33.10 4.62 -28.96
N ALA A 119 -32.27 4.53 -27.94
CA ALA A 119 -30.82 4.61 -28.05
C ALA A 119 -30.22 3.24 -28.39
N VAL A 120 -28.96 3.24 -28.91
CA VAL A 120 -28.28 2.02 -29.38
C VAL A 120 -28.22 0.91 -28.34
N LEU A 121 -27.79 1.22 -27.10
CA LEU A 121 -27.76 0.24 -26.01
C LEU A 121 -29.14 0.09 -25.34
N GLY A 122 -29.93 1.16 -25.31
CA GLY A 122 -31.23 1.15 -24.65
C GLY A 122 -32.24 0.24 -25.36
N SER A 123 -32.27 0.22 -26.70
CA SER A 123 -33.16 -0.67 -27.48
C SER A 123 -32.83 -2.15 -27.22
N THR A 124 -31.55 -2.50 -27.23
CA THR A 124 -31.11 -3.87 -26.93
C THR A 124 -31.48 -4.29 -25.49
N LEU A 125 -31.36 -3.39 -24.53
CA LEU A 125 -31.77 -3.65 -23.14
C LEU A 125 -33.29 -3.77 -23.01
N GLU A 126 -34.08 -2.99 -23.76
CA GLU A 126 -35.54 -3.09 -23.79
C GLU A 126 -35.98 -4.43 -24.36
N GLU A 127 -35.36 -4.91 -25.47
CA GLU A 127 -35.62 -6.23 -26.07
C GLU A 127 -35.31 -7.38 -25.08
N LEU A 128 -34.33 -7.21 -24.21
CA LEU A 128 -33.99 -8.16 -23.14
C LEU A 128 -34.86 -8.02 -21.89
N GLY A 129 -35.84 -7.11 -21.87
CA GLY A 129 -36.68 -6.83 -20.71
C GLY A 129 -35.96 -6.08 -19.57
N LEU A 130 -34.79 -5.49 -19.87
CA LEU A 130 -33.94 -4.76 -18.92
C LEU A 130 -33.97 -3.25 -19.18
N GLY A 131 -35.07 -2.70 -19.71
CA GLY A 131 -35.20 -1.28 -19.99
C GLY A 131 -34.88 -0.39 -18.78
N LEU A 132 -33.95 0.57 -18.94
CA LEU A 132 -33.46 1.41 -17.84
C LEU A 132 -34.21 2.74 -17.74
N ALA A 133 -34.46 3.42 -18.84
CA ALA A 133 -35.01 4.77 -18.84
C ALA A 133 -36.36 4.86 -18.09
N TYR A 134 -36.50 5.91 -17.26
CA TYR A 134 -37.69 6.19 -16.43
C TYR A 134 -37.97 5.16 -15.31
N THR A 135 -36.93 4.45 -14.84
CA THR A 135 -37.02 3.50 -13.76
C THR A 135 -36.15 3.94 -12.56
N SER A 136 -36.35 3.33 -11.37
CA SER A 136 -35.46 3.54 -10.22
C SER A 136 -34.02 3.08 -10.53
N ALA A 137 -33.82 2.12 -11.45
CA ALA A 137 -32.51 1.72 -11.92
C ALA A 137 -31.80 2.85 -12.70
N ALA A 138 -32.54 3.66 -13.49
CA ALA A 138 -31.98 4.85 -14.14
C ALA A 138 -31.47 5.87 -13.12
N VAL A 139 -32.18 6.05 -12.01
CA VAL A 139 -31.72 6.92 -10.91
C VAL A 139 -30.39 6.42 -10.37
N VAL A 140 -30.26 5.12 -10.09
CA VAL A 140 -29.00 4.52 -9.60
C VAL A 140 -27.88 4.70 -10.62
N VAL A 141 -28.11 4.45 -11.92
CA VAL A 141 -27.11 4.61 -12.97
C VAL A 141 -26.64 6.07 -13.06
N ALA A 142 -27.55 7.04 -13.02
CA ALA A 142 -27.20 8.47 -13.00
C ALA A 142 -26.35 8.83 -11.79
N GLN A 143 -26.76 8.37 -10.61
CA GLN A 143 -26.01 8.58 -9.36
C GLN A 143 -24.62 7.93 -9.39
N VAL A 144 -24.50 6.69 -9.90
CA VAL A 144 -23.21 5.99 -10.05
C VAL A 144 -22.30 6.76 -11.01
N PHE A 145 -22.82 7.20 -12.15
CA PHE A 145 -22.05 7.92 -13.17
C PHE A 145 -21.34 9.16 -12.57
N VAL A 146 -22.06 9.98 -11.79
CA VAL A 146 -21.50 11.21 -11.20
C VAL A 146 -20.70 10.97 -9.92
N SER A 147 -20.89 9.83 -9.25
CA SER A 147 -20.27 9.55 -7.94
C SER A 147 -19.04 8.64 -8.04
N LEU A 148 -18.92 7.83 -9.08
CA LEU A 148 -17.82 6.88 -9.28
C LEU A 148 -16.43 7.50 -9.17
N PRO A 149 -16.15 8.71 -9.72
CA PRO A 149 -14.84 9.36 -9.57
C PRO A 149 -14.38 9.51 -8.12
N PHE A 150 -15.30 9.80 -7.20
CA PHE A 150 -14.95 9.99 -5.77
C PHE A 150 -14.42 8.70 -5.15
N MET A 151 -15.01 7.55 -5.48
CA MET A 151 -14.50 6.25 -5.03
C MET A 151 -13.12 5.97 -5.60
N VAL A 152 -12.94 6.16 -6.90
CA VAL A 152 -11.66 5.90 -7.58
C VAL A 152 -10.54 6.75 -7.00
N MET A 153 -10.78 8.07 -6.85
CA MET A 153 -9.79 8.99 -6.26
C MET A 153 -9.47 8.65 -4.80
N SER A 154 -10.47 8.28 -4.02
CA SER A 154 -10.27 7.90 -2.61
C SER A 154 -9.39 6.66 -2.47
N VAL A 155 -9.63 5.64 -3.30
CA VAL A 155 -8.83 4.42 -3.34
C VAL A 155 -7.42 4.69 -3.87
N GLU A 156 -7.29 5.42 -4.98
CA GLU A 156 -6.00 5.80 -5.58
C GLU A 156 -5.12 6.52 -4.57
N THR A 157 -5.67 7.51 -3.85
CA THR A 157 -4.97 8.26 -2.80
C THR A 157 -4.56 7.34 -1.63
N ALA A 158 -5.46 6.45 -1.21
CA ALA A 158 -5.18 5.52 -0.12
C ALA A 158 -4.07 4.52 -0.47
N VAL A 159 -3.99 4.06 -1.72
CA VAL A 159 -2.90 3.20 -2.21
C VAL A 159 -1.59 4.00 -2.30
N ALA A 160 -1.62 5.20 -2.89
CA ALA A 160 -0.43 6.05 -3.06
C ALA A 160 0.20 6.42 -1.72
N SER A 161 -0.60 6.73 -0.70
CA SER A 161 -0.11 7.15 0.63
C SER A 161 0.55 6.04 1.45
N ARG A 162 0.33 4.76 1.12
CA ARG A 162 0.83 3.61 1.91
C ARG A 162 2.00 2.88 1.28
N GLY A 163 2.25 3.09 0.00
CA GLY A 163 3.23 2.30 -0.74
C GLY A 163 2.79 0.84 -0.91
N ARG A 164 3.70 0.00 -1.40
CA ARG A 164 3.46 -1.43 -1.71
C ARG A 164 4.27 -2.39 -0.84
N ASP A 165 4.95 -1.89 0.17
CA ASP A 165 5.92 -2.68 0.93
C ASP A 165 5.26 -3.85 1.68
N HIS A 166 4.07 -3.64 2.25
CA HIS A 166 3.32 -4.72 2.90
C HIS A 166 2.84 -5.80 1.92
N GLU A 167 2.47 -5.42 0.70
CA GLU A 167 2.04 -6.35 -0.35
C GLU A 167 3.22 -7.18 -0.84
N LEU A 168 4.38 -6.53 -1.01
CA LEU A 168 5.62 -7.20 -1.39
C LEU A 168 6.06 -8.17 -0.30
N ALA A 169 6.09 -7.75 0.97
CA ALA A 169 6.42 -8.61 2.09
C ALA A 169 5.47 -9.82 2.19
N ALA A 170 4.18 -9.65 1.92
CA ALA A 170 3.22 -10.75 1.89
C ALA A 170 3.49 -11.72 0.72
N ALA A 171 3.87 -11.19 -0.44
CA ALA A 171 4.23 -12.01 -1.61
C ALA A 171 5.52 -12.81 -1.36
N GLU A 172 6.54 -12.23 -0.74
CA GLU A 172 7.78 -12.91 -0.35
C GLU A 172 7.51 -14.06 0.63
N LEU A 173 6.50 -13.92 1.50
CA LEU A 173 6.01 -14.99 2.38
C LEU A 173 5.17 -16.06 1.65
N GLY A 174 5.14 -16.06 0.31
CA GLY A 174 4.44 -17.04 -0.51
C GLY A 174 2.96 -16.77 -0.77
N ALA A 175 2.43 -15.59 -0.42
CA ALA A 175 1.02 -15.27 -0.66
C ALA A 175 0.76 -14.95 -2.14
N ARG A 176 -0.17 -15.69 -2.75
CA ARG A 176 -0.65 -15.44 -4.12
C ARG A 176 -1.38 -14.09 -4.23
N PRO A 177 -1.45 -13.43 -5.41
CA PRO A 177 -2.03 -12.11 -5.58
C PRO A 177 -3.44 -11.93 -5.00
N THR A 178 -4.34 -12.90 -5.19
CA THR A 178 -5.70 -12.86 -4.61
C THR A 178 -5.67 -12.85 -3.08
N ARG A 179 -4.77 -13.63 -2.48
CA ARG A 179 -4.63 -13.66 -1.03
C ARG A 179 -4.03 -12.35 -0.50
N VAL A 180 -3.05 -11.77 -1.20
CA VAL A 180 -2.52 -10.44 -0.88
C VAL A 180 -3.64 -9.41 -0.91
N LEU A 181 -4.44 -9.39 -2.00
CA LEU A 181 -5.57 -8.48 -2.14
C LEU A 181 -6.55 -8.57 -0.96
N VAL A 182 -7.01 -9.78 -0.64
CA VAL A 182 -8.06 -9.98 0.39
C VAL A 182 -7.51 -9.83 1.81
N SER A 183 -6.30 -10.36 2.08
CA SER A 183 -5.78 -10.43 3.44
C SER A 183 -4.92 -9.22 3.84
N ILE A 184 -4.40 -8.44 2.89
CA ILE A 184 -3.49 -7.32 3.15
C ILE A 184 -4.05 -6.03 2.56
N THR A 185 -4.23 -5.96 1.22
CA THR A 185 -4.62 -4.73 0.54
C THR A 185 -5.99 -4.23 1.00
N LEU A 186 -7.01 -5.08 0.97
CA LEU A 186 -8.38 -4.70 1.34
C LEU A 186 -8.50 -4.21 2.80
N PRO A 187 -7.97 -4.93 3.82
CA PRO A 187 -7.98 -4.43 5.19
C PRO A 187 -7.20 -3.12 5.39
N LEU A 188 -6.10 -2.95 4.67
CA LEU A 188 -5.29 -1.73 4.73
C LEU A 188 -6.00 -0.53 4.09
N LEU A 189 -6.75 -0.75 3.01
CA LEU A 189 -7.47 0.30 2.27
C LEU A 189 -8.86 0.58 2.84
N ARG A 190 -9.32 -0.16 3.86
CA ARG A 190 -10.69 -0.05 4.39
C ARG A 190 -11.13 1.38 4.68
N GLN A 191 -10.25 2.22 5.21
CA GLN A 191 -10.57 3.63 5.50
C GLN A 191 -10.79 4.44 4.23
N GLY A 192 -9.94 4.25 3.20
CA GLY A 192 -10.11 4.87 1.90
C GLY A 192 -11.42 4.42 1.24
N ILE A 193 -11.76 3.13 1.34
CA ILE A 193 -13.02 2.58 0.80
C ILE A 193 -14.22 3.18 1.54
N ILE A 194 -14.19 3.25 2.87
CA ILE A 194 -15.28 3.84 3.67
C ILE A 194 -15.43 5.32 3.33
N THR A 195 -14.34 6.08 3.28
CA THR A 195 -14.37 7.51 2.92
C THR A 195 -14.92 7.69 1.51
N GLY A 196 -14.46 6.90 0.53
CA GLY A 196 -14.98 6.93 -0.83
C GLY A 196 -16.48 6.59 -0.90
N ALA A 197 -16.93 5.58 -0.14
CA ALA A 197 -18.36 5.20 -0.09
C ALA A 197 -19.24 6.32 0.47
N ILE A 198 -18.77 7.00 1.53
CA ILE A 198 -19.47 8.15 2.13
C ILE A 198 -19.57 9.30 1.14
N LEU A 199 -18.48 9.62 0.44
CA LEU A 199 -18.47 10.67 -0.57
C LEU A 199 -19.39 10.32 -1.75
N CYS A 200 -19.38 9.06 -2.22
CA CYS A 200 -20.32 8.59 -3.24
C CYS A 200 -21.76 8.69 -2.79
N PHE A 201 -22.07 8.27 -1.56
CA PHE A 201 -23.39 8.38 -0.98
C PHE A 201 -23.87 9.84 -0.89
N ALA A 202 -23.04 10.73 -0.33
CA ALA A 202 -23.39 12.15 -0.20
C ALA A 202 -23.60 12.82 -1.56
N ARG A 203 -22.75 12.50 -2.55
CA ARG A 203 -22.89 13.00 -3.92
C ARG A 203 -24.14 12.47 -4.61
N SER A 204 -24.47 11.19 -4.42
CA SER A 204 -25.66 10.54 -4.95
C SER A 204 -26.93 11.11 -4.33
N LEU A 205 -26.95 11.36 -3.02
CA LEU A 205 -28.10 11.90 -2.29
C LEU A 205 -28.48 13.31 -2.79
N GLY A 206 -27.49 14.13 -3.16
CA GLY A 206 -27.71 15.47 -3.71
C GLY A 206 -27.85 15.51 -5.24
N GLU A 207 -27.87 14.37 -5.94
CA GLU A 207 -27.98 14.38 -7.40
C GLU A 207 -29.38 14.75 -7.87
N PHE A 208 -29.41 15.72 -8.80
CA PHE A 208 -30.65 16.30 -9.33
C PHE A 208 -30.70 16.28 -10.87
N GLY A 209 -29.72 16.92 -11.53
CA GLY A 209 -29.81 17.26 -12.96
C GLY A 209 -29.72 16.07 -13.87
N ALA A 210 -28.81 15.14 -13.62
CA ALA A 210 -28.69 13.92 -14.42
C ALA A 210 -29.90 12.99 -14.19
N THR A 211 -30.40 12.92 -12.95
CA THR A 211 -31.61 12.14 -12.62
C THR A 211 -32.83 12.68 -13.32
N LEU A 212 -33.08 14.00 -13.26
CA LEU A 212 -34.21 14.63 -13.92
C LEU A 212 -34.23 14.34 -15.44
N THR A 213 -33.07 14.47 -16.08
CA THR A 213 -32.96 14.35 -17.55
C THR A 213 -33.05 12.89 -18.01
N PHE A 214 -32.49 11.93 -17.29
CA PHE A 214 -32.42 10.52 -17.67
C PHE A 214 -33.56 9.67 -17.09
N ALA A 215 -33.90 9.85 -15.82
CA ALA A 215 -34.90 9.07 -15.10
C ALA A 215 -36.27 9.75 -15.03
N GLY A 216 -36.35 11.06 -15.27
CA GLY A 216 -37.58 11.84 -15.12
C GLY A 216 -37.97 12.08 -13.66
N SER A 217 -39.26 12.35 -13.40
CA SER A 217 -39.78 12.69 -12.06
C SER A 217 -41.15 12.04 -11.81
N LEU A 218 -41.19 10.71 -11.72
CA LEU A 218 -42.37 9.93 -11.37
C LEU A 218 -42.45 9.71 -9.86
N SER A 219 -43.59 10.10 -9.27
CA SER A 219 -43.81 9.93 -7.82
C SER A 219 -43.68 8.45 -7.42
N GLY A 220 -42.92 8.18 -6.35
CA GLY A 220 -42.66 6.82 -5.85
C GLY A 220 -41.76 5.94 -6.71
N VAL A 221 -41.34 6.36 -7.92
CA VAL A 221 -40.49 5.57 -8.83
C VAL A 221 -39.14 6.23 -9.11
N THR A 222 -39.13 7.51 -9.51
CA THR A 222 -37.89 8.22 -9.88
C THR A 222 -37.73 9.57 -9.20
N ARG A 223 -38.76 10.07 -8.53
CA ARG A 223 -38.74 11.35 -7.86
C ARG A 223 -37.94 11.27 -6.56
N THR A 224 -36.68 11.66 -6.62
CA THR A 224 -35.78 11.80 -5.46
C THR A 224 -36.12 13.07 -4.65
N MET A 225 -35.57 13.18 -3.43
CA MET A 225 -35.79 14.35 -2.56
C MET A 225 -35.36 15.68 -3.21
N PRO A 226 -34.20 15.81 -3.88
CA PRO A 226 -33.87 17.03 -4.63
C PRO A 226 -34.91 17.39 -5.69
N LEU A 227 -35.46 16.38 -6.38
CA LEU A 227 -36.54 16.59 -7.37
C LEU A 227 -37.86 17.03 -6.70
N GLN A 228 -38.21 16.46 -5.56
CA GLN A 228 -39.37 16.85 -4.80
C GLN A 228 -39.26 18.31 -4.30
N ILE A 229 -38.09 18.68 -3.74
CA ILE A 229 -37.81 20.06 -3.30
C ILE A 229 -37.94 21.03 -4.49
N TYR A 230 -37.41 20.69 -5.65
CA TYR A 230 -37.49 21.53 -6.84
C TYR A 230 -38.92 21.77 -7.30
N LEU A 231 -39.79 20.75 -7.29
CA LEU A 231 -41.19 20.85 -7.70
C LEU A 231 -42.03 21.65 -6.70
N VAL A 232 -41.82 21.38 -5.41
CA VAL A 232 -42.61 22.05 -4.34
C VAL A 232 -42.22 23.51 -4.20
N ARG A 233 -41.01 23.91 -4.55
CA ARG A 233 -40.52 25.28 -4.41
C ARG A 233 -41.41 26.34 -5.07
N GLU A 234 -42.05 25.99 -6.20
CA GLU A 234 -42.88 26.95 -6.95
C GLU A 234 -44.29 27.11 -6.36
N SER A 235 -44.80 26.06 -5.73
CA SER A 235 -46.15 26.07 -5.12
C SER A 235 -46.12 26.38 -3.63
N ASP A 236 -45.14 25.89 -2.89
CA ASP A 236 -44.98 26.08 -1.44
C ASP A 236 -43.49 26.23 -1.08
N PRO A 237 -42.96 27.47 -1.10
CA PRO A 237 -41.59 27.75 -0.72
C PRO A 237 -41.23 27.35 0.72
N GLY A 238 -42.23 27.40 1.65
CA GLY A 238 -42.03 27.00 3.06
C GLY A 238 -41.76 25.51 3.17
N ALA A 239 -42.55 24.68 2.50
CA ALA A 239 -42.34 23.24 2.43
C ALA A 239 -41.01 22.89 1.75
N ALA A 240 -40.60 23.58 0.69
CA ALA A 240 -39.32 23.39 0.07
C ALA A 240 -38.13 23.64 1.00
N ILE A 241 -38.23 24.70 1.86
CA ILE A 241 -37.21 25.00 2.87
C ILE A 241 -37.16 23.88 3.92
N ALA A 242 -38.29 23.40 4.41
CA ALA A 242 -38.39 22.31 5.40
C ALA A 242 -37.74 21.02 4.87
N LEU A 243 -38.06 20.62 3.63
CA LEU A 243 -37.48 19.44 2.99
C LEU A 243 -35.98 19.59 2.71
N SER A 244 -35.52 20.80 2.38
CA SER A 244 -34.10 21.09 2.20
C SER A 244 -33.31 20.91 3.49
N LEU A 245 -33.82 21.41 4.61
CA LEU A 245 -33.22 21.24 5.93
C LEU A 245 -33.22 19.78 6.38
N LEU A 246 -34.29 19.02 6.10
CA LEU A 246 -34.30 17.57 6.33
C LEU A 246 -33.18 16.86 5.55
N LEU A 247 -33.03 17.18 4.26
CA LEU A 247 -31.98 16.59 3.43
C LEU A 247 -30.58 16.92 3.94
N ILE A 248 -30.36 18.19 4.35
CA ILE A 248 -29.10 18.64 4.96
C ILE A 248 -28.86 17.89 6.28
N ALA A 249 -29.88 17.81 7.17
CA ALA A 249 -29.75 17.11 8.45
C ALA A 249 -29.41 15.64 8.28
N VAL A 250 -30.04 14.94 7.32
CA VAL A 250 -29.73 13.55 6.99
C VAL A 250 -28.30 13.43 6.45
N ALA A 251 -27.86 14.28 5.54
CA ALA A 251 -26.50 14.28 5.01
C ALA A 251 -25.47 14.51 6.12
N VAL A 252 -25.69 15.51 6.98
CA VAL A 252 -24.79 15.81 8.11
C VAL A 252 -24.76 14.64 9.10
N LEU A 253 -25.91 14.05 9.44
CA LEU A 253 -25.98 12.90 10.34
C LEU A 253 -25.13 11.73 9.81
N ILE A 254 -25.25 11.42 8.52
CA ILE A 254 -24.51 10.31 7.91
C ILE A 254 -23.01 10.62 7.91
N ILE A 255 -22.61 11.84 7.56
CA ILE A 255 -21.20 12.27 7.61
C ILE A 255 -20.68 12.15 9.06
N VAL A 256 -21.39 12.67 10.04
CA VAL A 256 -20.98 12.62 11.46
C VAL A 256 -20.87 11.17 11.96
N LEU A 257 -21.85 10.31 11.66
CA LEU A 257 -21.80 8.90 12.04
C LEU A 257 -20.60 8.17 11.39
N ALA A 258 -20.32 8.47 10.15
CA ALA A 258 -19.21 7.89 9.40
C ALA A 258 -17.84 8.35 9.94
N TYR A 259 -17.69 9.60 10.33
CA TYR A 259 -16.46 10.13 10.93
C TYR A 259 -16.32 9.86 12.43
N ARG A 260 -17.39 9.44 13.13
CA ARG A 260 -17.34 9.01 14.54
C ARG A 260 -16.69 7.63 14.75
N SER A 261 -16.43 6.85 13.68
CA SER A 261 -15.67 5.62 13.83
C SER A 261 -14.28 5.92 14.42
N PRO A 262 -13.85 5.23 15.50
CA PRO A 262 -12.62 5.56 16.26
C PRO A 262 -11.32 5.36 15.50
N HIS A 263 -11.37 5.19 14.19
CA HIS A 263 -10.26 5.04 13.27
C HIS A 263 -10.13 6.22 12.31
N ALA A 264 -10.43 7.45 12.78
CA ALA A 264 -10.02 8.64 12.05
C ALA A 264 -8.51 8.52 11.76
N PRO A 265 -8.06 8.72 10.51
CA PRO A 265 -6.64 8.64 10.20
C PRO A 265 -5.93 9.70 11.04
N ASN A 266 -5.15 9.26 12.02
CA ASN A 266 -4.05 10.08 12.49
C ASN A 266 -3.15 10.26 11.28
N LEU A 267 -3.34 11.36 10.58
CA LEU A 267 -2.40 11.93 9.61
C LEU A 267 -1.13 12.34 10.39
N ARG A 268 -0.46 11.36 10.95
CA ARG A 268 0.94 11.51 11.30
C ARG A 268 1.71 11.36 10.00
N ILE A 269 1.81 12.47 9.29
CA ILE A 269 2.89 12.67 8.33
C ILE A 269 4.16 12.56 9.15
N ARG A 270 4.80 11.41 9.11
CA ARG A 270 6.19 11.29 9.50
C ARG A 270 6.95 12.12 8.47
N PRO A 271 7.78 13.08 8.87
CA PRO A 271 8.68 13.72 7.92
C PRO A 271 9.62 12.61 7.44
N GLU A 272 9.52 12.26 6.17
CA GLU A 272 10.62 11.66 5.45
C GLU A 272 11.79 12.63 5.61
N SER A 273 12.88 12.15 6.20
CA SER A 273 14.15 12.84 6.18
C SER A 273 14.54 12.99 4.72
N ASP A 274 14.46 14.23 4.23
CA ASP A 274 15.03 14.66 2.97
C ASP A 274 16.49 14.20 2.88
N SER A 275 16.75 13.12 2.17
CA SER A 275 18.01 12.93 1.52
C SER A 275 17.91 13.59 0.14
N GLN A 276 18.01 14.92 0.13
CA GLN A 276 18.36 15.65 -1.06
C GLN A 276 19.74 15.18 -1.53
N ALA A 277 19.75 14.30 -2.49
CA ALA A 277 20.89 14.09 -3.36
C ALA A 277 20.67 14.97 -4.60
N ASP A 278 21.00 16.24 -4.44
CA ASP A 278 21.30 17.13 -5.56
C ASP A 278 22.68 16.74 -6.09
N GLY A 279 22.71 16.10 -7.24
CA GLY A 279 23.93 15.63 -7.89
C GLY A 279 23.63 15.25 -9.34
N ARG A 280 23.48 16.27 -10.20
CA ARG A 280 23.62 16.07 -11.65
C ARG A 280 24.99 15.46 -11.94
N PRO A 281 25.11 14.34 -12.62
CA PRO A 281 26.38 13.95 -13.20
C PRO A 281 26.58 14.69 -14.51
N GLU A 282 27.64 15.47 -14.57
CA GLU A 282 28.27 15.93 -15.81
C GLU A 282 28.57 14.71 -16.70
N ALA A 283 28.04 14.76 -17.90
CA ALA A 283 28.45 13.89 -19.00
C ALA A 283 29.86 14.31 -19.45
N ASP A 284 30.78 13.42 -19.44
CA ASP A 284 31.71 13.07 -20.51
C ASP A 284 32.90 12.26 -19.98
N ARG A 285 33.02 11.01 -20.44
CA ARG A 285 34.24 10.38 -20.89
C ARG A 285 33.98 8.91 -21.22
N ARG A 286 34.03 8.64 -22.49
CA ARG A 286 34.13 7.28 -23.04
C ARG A 286 35.36 6.60 -22.42
N ALA A 287 35.12 5.52 -21.66
CA ALA A 287 36.16 4.54 -21.32
C ALA A 287 35.87 3.26 -22.11
N ASP A 288 36.86 2.82 -22.86
CA ASP A 288 36.84 1.57 -23.62
C ASP A 288 36.56 0.37 -22.70
N PRO A 289 35.84 -0.66 -23.16
CA PRO A 289 35.56 -1.84 -22.37
C PRO A 289 36.85 -2.65 -22.16
N PRO A 290 37.12 -3.17 -20.96
CA PRO A 290 38.20 -4.09 -20.73
C PRO A 290 37.96 -5.42 -21.46
N PRO A 291 39.01 -6.14 -21.89
CA PRO A 291 38.90 -7.34 -22.71
C PRO A 291 38.19 -8.46 -21.96
N ALA A 292 37.28 -9.14 -22.66
CA ALA A 292 36.56 -10.32 -22.18
C ALA A 292 37.53 -11.44 -21.78
N GLY A 293 37.68 -11.66 -20.48
CA GLY A 293 38.28 -12.87 -19.95
C GLY A 293 37.39 -14.08 -20.22
N ALA A 294 37.95 -15.12 -20.74
CA ALA A 294 37.30 -16.37 -21.11
C ALA A 294 36.52 -16.99 -19.91
N PRO A 295 35.38 -17.63 -20.14
CA PRO A 295 34.60 -18.26 -19.08
C PRO A 295 35.35 -19.51 -18.60
N THR A 296 35.86 -19.48 -17.38
CA THR A 296 36.23 -20.69 -16.66
C THR A 296 34.94 -21.44 -16.33
N SER A 297 34.71 -22.53 -17.04
CA SER A 297 33.68 -23.54 -16.74
C SER A 297 34.05 -24.23 -15.42
N GLY A 298 33.67 -23.62 -14.30
CA GLY A 298 33.70 -24.24 -13.00
C GLY A 298 32.44 -25.08 -12.81
N ALA A 299 32.58 -26.38 -12.59
CA ALA A 299 31.52 -27.26 -12.18
C ALA A 299 30.85 -26.69 -10.93
N GLU A 300 29.53 -26.38 -11.00
CA GLU A 300 28.73 -25.88 -9.88
C GLU A 300 28.78 -26.89 -8.72
N ARG A 301 29.28 -26.46 -7.56
CA ARG A 301 29.26 -27.28 -6.35
C ARG A 301 27.82 -27.43 -5.87
N PRO A 302 27.38 -28.62 -5.38
CA PRO A 302 26.08 -28.77 -4.76
C PRO A 302 25.93 -27.77 -3.60
N GLY A 303 24.80 -27.08 -3.52
CA GLY A 303 24.54 -26.10 -2.49
C GLY A 303 24.98 -24.65 -2.81
N ALA A 304 25.33 -24.33 -4.06
CA ALA A 304 25.79 -22.98 -4.41
C ALA A 304 24.64 -22.06 -4.84
N ILE A 305 24.75 -20.78 -4.45
CA ILE A 305 23.94 -19.68 -4.97
C ILE A 305 24.72 -19.01 -6.09
N SER A 306 24.23 -19.05 -7.33
CA SER A 306 24.87 -18.41 -8.49
C SER A 306 23.96 -17.31 -9.04
N LEU A 307 24.44 -16.07 -8.99
CA LEU A 307 23.75 -14.90 -9.52
C LEU A 307 24.62 -14.20 -10.56
N ARG A 308 24.07 -14.00 -11.76
CA ARG A 308 24.55 -13.02 -12.73
C ARG A 308 23.44 -12.03 -12.99
N ALA A 309 23.72 -10.73 -12.86
CA ALA A 309 22.72 -9.71 -13.11
C ALA A 309 23.37 -8.40 -13.52
N ARG A 310 22.76 -7.72 -14.50
CA ARG A 310 23.15 -6.38 -14.93
C ARG A 310 21.93 -5.46 -14.90
N LEU A 311 22.13 -4.28 -14.32
CA LEU A 311 21.13 -3.20 -14.28
C LEU A 311 21.85 -1.88 -14.58
N ALA A 312 21.84 -1.46 -15.85
CA ALA A 312 22.60 -0.33 -16.36
C ALA A 312 22.18 1.00 -15.71
N GLU A 313 20.87 1.18 -15.49
CA GLU A 313 20.29 2.37 -14.83
C GLU A 313 20.93 2.66 -13.45
N ARG A 314 21.35 1.60 -12.73
CA ARG A 314 21.96 1.70 -11.40
C ARG A 314 23.46 1.36 -11.40
N GLY A 315 24.06 1.20 -12.55
CA GLY A 315 25.47 0.84 -12.68
C GLY A 315 25.81 -0.52 -12.06
N LEU A 316 24.84 -1.45 -11.95
CA LEU A 316 25.02 -2.74 -11.31
C LEU A 316 25.45 -3.80 -12.34
N ALA A 317 26.56 -4.50 -12.05
CA ALA A 317 27.02 -5.65 -12.82
C ALA A 317 27.61 -6.69 -11.85
N LEU A 318 26.82 -7.70 -11.52
CA LEU A 318 27.17 -8.72 -10.53
C LEU A 318 27.37 -10.09 -11.20
N ASP A 319 28.44 -10.76 -10.82
CA ASP A 319 28.70 -12.19 -11.08
C ASP A 319 29.18 -12.81 -9.77
N LEU A 320 28.30 -13.53 -9.09
CA LEU A 320 28.50 -14.05 -7.74
C LEU A 320 28.24 -15.54 -7.72
N THR A 321 29.16 -16.27 -7.09
CA THR A 321 28.95 -17.68 -6.71
C THR A 321 29.26 -17.82 -5.23
N LEU A 322 28.25 -18.14 -4.45
CA LEU A 322 28.28 -18.17 -2.98
C LEU A 322 27.96 -19.58 -2.49
N PRO A 323 28.53 -20.00 -1.34
CA PRO A 323 28.20 -21.30 -0.75
C PRO A 323 26.74 -21.31 -0.26
N GLY A 324 26.02 -22.40 -0.50
CA GLY A 324 24.72 -22.66 0.08
C GLY A 324 24.82 -23.30 1.47
N GLY A 325 23.68 -23.35 2.20
CA GLY A 325 23.64 -23.91 3.55
C GLY A 325 24.44 -23.11 4.57
N SER A 326 24.80 -21.87 4.28
CA SER A 326 25.60 -21.00 5.14
C SER A 326 25.21 -19.54 4.98
N THR A 327 25.66 -18.71 5.91
CA THR A 327 25.42 -17.26 5.88
C THR A 327 26.58 -16.54 5.22
N THR A 328 26.27 -15.71 4.20
CA THR A 328 27.23 -14.82 3.55
C THR A 328 26.95 -13.38 3.95
N ALA A 329 27.92 -12.69 4.55
CA ALA A 329 27.82 -11.25 4.82
C ALA A 329 28.12 -10.43 3.56
N ILE A 330 27.31 -9.43 3.29
CA ILE A 330 27.48 -8.50 2.17
C ILE A 330 27.79 -7.13 2.75
N ILE A 331 28.98 -6.65 2.50
CA ILE A 331 29.46 -5.35 2.92
C ILE A 331 29.68 -4.43 1.71
N GLY A 332 29.65 -3.14 1.95
CA GLY A 332 29.82 -2.14 0.89
C GLY A 332 29.28 -0.78 1.32
N ARG A 333 29.80 0.28 0.74
CA ARG A 333 29.36 1.66 1.04
C ARG A 333 27.88 1.84 0.74
N ASN A 334 27.29 2.89 1.33
CA ASN A 334 25.93 3.29 0.95
C ASN A 334 25.90 3.65 -0.54
N GLY A 335 24.88 3.12 -1.25
CA GLY A 335 24.79 3.26 -2.71
C GLY A 335 25.61 2.25 -3.53
N ALA A 336 26.37 1.32 -2.89
CA ALA A 336 27.16 0.31 -3.62
C ALA A 336 26.33 -0.74 -4.38
N GLY A 337 24.99 -0.77 -4.21
CA GLY A 337 24.12 -1.71 -4.92
C GLY A 337 23.57 -2.86 -4.07
N LYS A 338 23.85 -2.91 -2.75
CA LYS A 338 23.40 -3.98 -1.84
C LYS A 338 21.88 -4.20 -1.88
N SER A 339 21.08 -3.16 -1.72
CA SER A 339 19.61 -3.24 -1.75
C SER A 339 19.09 -3.57 -3.16
N SER A 340 19.80 -3.15 -4.22
CA SER A 340 19.46 -3.54 -5.59
C SER A 340 19.69 -5.02 -5.84
N LEU A 341 20.75 -5.60 -5.27
CA LEU A 341 21.01 -7.04 -5.28
C LEU A 341 19.81 -7.78 -4.66
N PHE A 342 19.39 -7.41 -3.45
CA PHE A 342 18.25 -8.03 -2.78
C PHE A 342 16.95 -7.86 -3.57
N GLY A 343 16.71 -6.67 -4.13
CA GLY A 343 15.54 -6.41 -4.97
C GLY A 343 15.49 -7.26 -6.24
N ILE A 344 16.63 -7.57 -6.87
CA ILE A 344 16.73 -8.47 -8.03
C ILE A 344 16.44 -9.91 -7.61
N MET A 345 17.01 -10.37 -6.51
CA MET A 345 16.82 -11.74 -6.02
C MET A 345 15.38 -12.02 -5.64
N THR A 346 14.75 -11.11 -4.90
CA THR A 346 13.31 -11.22 -4.53
C THR A 346 12.37 -11.06 -5.73
N GLY A 347 12.81 -10.35 -6.78
CA GLY A 347 11.98 -10.01 -7.95
C GLY A 347 11.22 -8.71 -7.84
N ALA A 348 11.51 -7.92 -6.81
CA ALA A 348 11.00 -6.55 -6.67
C ALA A 348 11.59 -5.61 -7.73
N LEU A 349 12.82 -5.90 -8.19
CA LEU A 349 13.55 -5.15 -9.19
C LEU A 349 13.89 -6.05 -10.38
N LEU A 350 13.49 -5.65 -11.59
CA LEU A 350 13.79 -6.37 -12.83
C LEU A 350 15.14 -5.87 -13.39
N PRO A 351 16.18 -6.72 -13.54
CA PRO A 351 17.42 -6.35 -14.19
C PRO A 351 17.28 -6.35 -15.72
N ASP A 352 18.22 -5.71 -16.44
CA ASP A 352 18.27 -5.71 -17.91
C ASP A 352 18.60 -7.11 -18.44
N THR A 353 19.55 -7.79 -17.77
CA THR A 353 19.93 -9.19 -18.03
C THR A 353 20.22 -9.88 -16.72
N GLY A 354 19.98 -11.19 -16.65
CA GLY A 354 20.38 -11.92 -15.47
C GLY A 354 19.78 -13.31 -15.34
N ARG A 355 20.43 -14.09 -14.44
CA ARG A 355 19.98 -15.41 -14.00
C ARG A 355 20.34 -15.61 -12.55
N LEU A 356 19.50 -16.32 -11.82
CA LEU A 356 19.73 -16.76 -10.44
C LEU A 356 19.46 -18.25 -10.36
N ARG A 357 20.40 -18.99 -9.80
CA ARG A 357 20.26 -20.41 -9.47
C ARG A 357 20.59 -20.63 -8.00
N ILE A 358 19.85 -21.47 -7.34
CA ILE A 358 20.06 -21.90 -5.95
C ILE A 358 20.04 -23.42 -5.96
N ASP A 359 21.07 -24.06 -5.43
CA ASP A 359 21.22 -25.52 -5.40
C ASP A 359 21.08 -26.16 -6.80
N GLY A 360 21.62 -25.49 -7.83
CA GLY A 360 21.49 -25.91 -9.22
C GLY A 360 20.12 -25.65 -9.85
N SER A 361 19.08 -25.34 -9.06
CA SER A 361 17.73 -25.06 -9.56
C SER A 361 17.61 -23.60 -10.03
N PRO A 362 17.06 -23.34 -11.23
CA PRO A 362 16.88 -21.98 -11.72
C PRO A 362 15.73 -21.31 -10.96
N ILE A 363 16.02 -20.17 -10.32
CA ILE A 363 15.01 -19.28 -9.71
C ILE A 363 14.48 -18.32 -10.76
N PHE A 364 15.37 -17.71 -11.56
CA PHE A 364 15.00 -16.97 -12.78
C PHE A 364 16.11 -17.02 -13.82
N ASP A 365 15.75 -16.91 -15.10
CA ASP A 365 16.65 -16.78 -16.23
C ASP A 365 15.99 -15.92 -17.32
N LEU A 366 16.45 -14.67 -17.46
CA LEU A 366 15.85 -13.72 -18.43
C LEU A 366 16.17 -14.11 -19.86
N ALA A 367 17.31 -14.76 -20.13
CA ALA A 367 17.64 -15.24 -21.47
C ALA A 367 16.69 -16.35 -21.92
N ALA A 368 16.17 -17.15 -20.97
CA ALA A 368 15.15 -18.17 -21.20
C ALA A 368 13.70 -17.62 -21.08
N GLY A 369 13.51 -16.32 -20.90
CA GLY A 369 12.20 -15.72 -20.69
C GLY A 369 11.56 -16.07 -19.34
N GLN A 370 12.32 -16.56 -18.38
CA GLN A 370 11.83 -17.02 -17.08
C GLN A 370 11.99 -15.93 -16.03
N TRP A 371 10.87 -15.30 -15.65
CA TRP A 371 10.80 -14.34 -14.55
C TRP A 371 9.62 -14.67 -13.64
N PRO A 372 9.77 -15.64 -12.74
CA PRO A 372 8.72 -16.04 -11.82
C PRO A 372 8.29 -14.87 -10.89
N PRO A 373 7.01 -14.79 -10.52
CA PRO A 373 6.54 -13.79 -9.60
C PRO A 373 7.16 -14.00 -8.20
N VAL A 374 7.23 -12.94 -7.40
CA VAL A 374 7.87 -12.91 -6.07
C VAL A 374 7.47 -14.10 -5.20
N HIS A 375 6.17 -14.38 -5.10
CA HIS A 375 5.61 -15.44 -4.24
C HIS A 375 6.00 -16.89 -4.65
N ALA A 376 6.54 -17.08 -5.84
CA ALA A 376 6.96 -18.39 -6.36
C ALA A 376 8.45 -18.65 -6.22
N ARG A 377 9.25 -17.67 -5.72
CA ARG A 377 10.70 -17.77 -5.64
C ARG A 377 11.23 -18.50 -4.40
N GLY A 378 10.44 -18.56 -3.33
CA GLY A 378 10.88 -19.12 -2.04
C GLY A 378 11.96 -18.28 -1.34
N ILE A 379 12.15 -17.02 -1.74
CA ILE A 379 13.11 -16.08 -1.19
C ILE A 379 12.36 -15.11 -0.28
N VAL A 380 12.81 -14.97 0.97
CA VAL A 380 12.23 -14.05 1.95
C VAL A 380 13.22 -12.96 2.29
N HIS A 381 12.75 -11.74 2.27
CA HIS A 381 13.53 -10.57 2.63
C HIS A 381 13.01 -9.94 3.93
N LEU A 382 13.89 -9.79 4.90
CA LEU A 382 13.71 -8.99 6.09
C LEU A 382 14.48 -7.68 5.91
N GLY A 383 13.77 -6.62 5.55
CA GLY A 383 14.32 -5.27 5.42
C GLY A 383 14.47 -4.56 6.77
N GLN A 384 15.06 -3.36 6.77
CA GLN A 384 15.28 -2.53 7.96
C GLN A 384 13.97 -2.20 8.72
N ASN A 385 12.86 -2.05 7.99
CA ASN A 385 11.55 -1.86 8.59
C ASN A 385 10.87 -3.22 8.79
N PRO A 386 10.34 -3.52 9.99
CA PRO A 386 9.69 -4.80 10.28
C PRO A 386 8.46 -5.12 9.43
N LEU A 387 7.80 -4.13 8.85
CA LEU A 387 6.61 -4.24 7.96
C LEU A 387 5.59 -5.27 8.49
N LEU A 388 5.28 -5.23 9.79
CA LEU A 388 4.24 -6.08 10.38
C LEU A 388 2.86 -5.65 9.84
N PHE A 389 1.98 -6.63 9.62
CA PHE A 389 0.61 -6.38 9.15
C PHE A 389 -0.23 -5.83 10.31
N PRO A 390 -0.63 -4.53 10.29
CA PRO A 390 -1.18 -3.87 11.48
C PRO A 390 -2.55 -4.42 11.90
N HIS A 391 -3.32 -4.97 10.99
CA HIS A 391 -4.64 -5.56 11.24
C HIS A 391 -4.59 -7.00 11.80
N LEU A 392 -3.42 -7.64 11.81
CA LEU A 392 -3.19 -8.98 12.34
C LEU A 392 -2.58 -8.90 13.75
N SER A 393 -2.87 -9.90 14.60
CA SER A 393 -2.13 -10.10 15.85
C SER A 393 -0.68 -10.52 15.56
N VAL A 394 0.20 -10.44 16.56
CA VAL A 394 1.61 -10.88 16.45
C VAL A 394 1.69 -12.34 15.99
N ILE A 395 0.93 -13.25 16.62
CA ILE A 395 0.93 -14.67 16.23
C ILE A 395 0.40 -14.88 14.80
N ASP A 396 -0.61 -14.11 14.37
CA ASP A 396 -1.14 -14.23 13.01
C ASP A 396 -0.19 -13.61 11.97
N ASN A 397 0.63 -12.60 12.34
CA ASN A 397 1.71 -12.09 11.52
C ASN A 397 2.74 -13.19 11.23
N VAL A 398 3.21 -13.91 12.26
CA VAL A 398 4.20 -14.98 12.10
C VAL A 398 3.59 -16.18 11.39
N ALA A 399 2.36 -16.57 11.70
CA ALA A 399 1.65 -17.67 11.05
C ALA A 399 1.25 -17.38 9.59
N PHE A 400 1.36 -16.14 9.11
CA PHE A 400 0.86 -15.71 7.80
C PHE A 400 1.48 -16.52 6.65
N GLY A 401 2.80 -16.64 6.61
CA GLY A 401 3.52 -17.38 5.58
C GLY A 401 3.17 -18.87 5.57
N LEU A 402 3.14 -19.51 6.74
CA LEU A 402 2.73 -20.91 6.86
C LEU A 402 1.32 -21.15 6.28
N ARG A 403 0.39 -20.24 6.57
CA ARG A 403 -0.96 -20.27 6.01
C ARG A 403 -0.97 -20.01 4.51
N ALA A 404 -0.07 -19.17 4.00
CA ALA A 404 0.09 -18.94 2.57
C ALA A 404 0.50 -20.22 1.84
N HIS A 405 1.28 -21.06 2.47
CA HIS A 405 1.69 -22.39 2.00
C HIS A 405 0.66 -23.51 2.29
N GLY A 406 -0.55 -23.16 2.71
CA GLY A 406 -1.66 -24.10 2.85
C GLY A 406 -1.77 -24.80 4.21
N ARG A 407 -0.92 -24.47 5.21
CA ARG A 407 -1.04 -25.09 6.53
C ARG A 407 -2.32 -24.65 7.25
N PRO A 408 -3.00 -25.56 7.97
CA PRO A 408 -4.18 -25.25 8.78
C PRO A 408 -3.89 -24.15 9.81
N LYS A 409 -4.88 -23.31 10.12
CA LYS A 409 -4.72 -22.16 11.03
C LYS A 409 -4.19 -22.57 12.42
N SER A 410 -4.69 -23.67 12.98
CA SER A 410 -4.28 -24.17 14.30
C SER A 410 -2.82 -24.62 14.33
N GLU A 411 -2.39 -25.34 13.30
CA GLU A 411 -1.00 -25.80 13.16
C GLU A 411 -0.05 -24.62 12.92
N ALA A 412 -0.38 -23.74 11.98
CA ALA A 412 0.41 -22.54 11.70
C ALA A 412 0.60 -21.66 12.94
N ARG A 413 -0.44 -21.49 13.77
CA ARG A 413 -0.34 -20.75 15.03
C ARG A 413 0.52 -21.47 16.07
N ARG A 414 0.47 -22.80 16.16
CA ARG A 414 1.35 -23.56 17.08
C ARG A 414 2.81 -23.39 16.71
N THR A 415 3.15 -23.55 15.43
CA THR A 415 4.52 -23.36 14.93
C THR A 415 4.98 -21.92 15.13
N ALA A 416 4.10 -20.94 14.86
CA ALA A 416 4.39 -19.51 15.08
C ALA A 416 4.63 -19.21 16.57
N ALA A 417 3.84 -19.77 17.48
CA ALA A 417 4.03 -19.58 18.92
C ALA A 417 5.39 -20.11 19.38
N ALA A 418 5.77 -21.31 18.96
CA ALA A 418 7.08 -21.88 19.29
C ALA A 418 8.25 -21.00 18.78
N MET A 419 8.12 -20.40 17.59
CA MET A 419 9.13 -19.48 17.07
C MET A 419 9.17 -18.17 17.86
N LEU A 420 8.01 -17.63 18.25
CA LEU A 420 7.94 -16.42 19.10
C LEU A 420 8.58 -16.64 20.49
N GLU A 421 8.38 -17.84 21.07
CA GLU A 421 9.03 -18.19 22.35
C GLU A 421 10.56 -18.24 22.21
N ARG A 422 11.09 -18.87 21.15
CA ARG A 422 12.53 -18.93 20.89
C ARG A 422 13.18 -17.54 20.75
N LEU A 423 12.43 -16.57 20.21
CA LEU A 423 12.89 -15.18 20.06
C LEU A 423 12.52 -14.28 21.27
N GLY A 424 12.06 -14.85 22.38
CA GLY A 424 11.76 -14.12 23.62
C GLY A 424 10.58 -13.14 23.52
N VAL A 425 9.68 -13.33 22.56
CA VAL A 425 8.52 -12.45 22.31
C VAL A 425 7.17 -13.19 22.35
N GLY A 426 7.14 -14.40 22.89
CA GLY A 426 5.92 -15.22 23.00
C GLY A 426 4.81 -14.57 23.80
N HIS A 427 5.15 -13.82 24.85
CA HIS A 427 4.21 -13.06 25.68
C HIS A 427 3.44 -11.97 24.91
N LEU A 428 3.88 -11.63 23.69
CA LEU A 428 3.25 -10.63 22.82
C LEU A 428 2.30 -11.25 21.79
N ALA A 429 2.15 -12.58 21.74
CA ALA A 429 1.45 -13.32 20.69
C ALA A 429 0.05 -12.76 20.32
N HIS A 430 -0.69 -12.29 21.32
CA HIS A 430 -2.05 -11.78 21.13
C HIS A 430 -2.13 -10.26 20.95
N ARG A 431 -1.01 -9.54 21.08
CA ARG A 431 -0.97 -8.10 20.86
C ARG A 431 -1.05 -7.75 19.37
N ARG A 432 -1.40 -6.51 19.08
CA ARG A 432 -1.30 -5.95 17.73
C ARG A 432 0.04 -5.25 17.55
N PRO A 433 0.54 -5.09 16.31
CA PRO A 433 1.80 -4.42 16.02
C PRO A 433 1.92 -3.00 16.59
N GLU A 434 0.81 -2.30 16.73
CA GLU A 434 0.77 -0.93 17.32
C GLU A 434 1.13 -0.91 18.82
N ALA A 435 1.01 -2.06 19.50
CA ALA A 435 1.22 -2.21 20.93
C ALA A 435 2.58 -2.87 21.29
N VAL A 436 3.53 -2.92 20.34
CA VAL A 436 4.88 -3.46 20.54
C VAL A 436 5.93 -2.39 20.26
N SER A 437 7.10 -2.50 20.93
CA SER A 437 8.24 -1.60 20.69
C SER A 437 8.92 -1.92 19.34
N GLY A 438 9.78 -1.01 18.84
CA GLY A 438 10.54 -1.22 17.60
C GLY A 438 11.40 -2.48 17.63
N GLY A 439 12.12 -2.73 18.72
CA GLY A 439 12.93 -3.94 18.88
C GLY A 439 12.07 -5.22 18.97
N GLN A 440 10.90 -5.17 19.65
CA GLN A 440 9.97 -6.28 19.66
C GLN A 440 9.42 -6.55 18.25
N ALA A 441 9.07 -5.51 17.48
CA ALA A 441 8.61 -5.63 16.11
C ALA A 441 9.67 -6.25 15.20
N ALA A 442 10.95 -5.90 15.36
CA ALA A 442 12.07 -6.50 14.62
C ALA A 442 12.18 -8.00 14.90
N ARG A 443 12.12 -8.43 16.17
CA ARG A 443 12.16 -9.86 16.55
C ARG A 443 10.92 -10.62 16.02
N ILE A 444 9.75 -10.02 16.02
CA ILE A 444 8.53 -10.62 15.45
C ILE A 444 8.67 -10.76 13.91
N ALA A 445 9.23 -9.77 13.23
CA ALA A 445 9.48 -9.84 11.79
C ALA A 445 10.52 -10.92 11.45
N LEU A 446 11.55 -11.07 12.28
CA LEU A 446 12.53 -12.15 12.18
C LEU A 446 11.85 -13.52 12.37
N ALA A 447 11.00 -13.69 13.40
CA ALA A 447 10.19 -14.90 13.60
C ALA A 447 9.36 -15.24 12.36
N ARG A 448 8.73 -14.22 11.77
CA ARG A 448 7.90 -14.37 10.56
C ARG A 448 8.71 -14.85 9.34
N ALA A 449 9.94 -14.37 9.20
CA ALA A 449 10.83 -14.76 8.10
C ALA A 449 11.39 -16.18 8.29
N LEU A 450 11.78 -16.55 9.51
CA LEU A 450 12.39 -17.84 9.81
C LEU A 450 11.40 -19.01 9.80
N VAL A 451 10.15 -18.77 10.23
CA VAL A 451 9.17 -19.85 10.48
C VAL A 451 8.76 -20.62 9.23
N ILE A 452 8.88 -20.03 8.05
CA ILE A 452 8.48 -20.67 6.78
C ILE A 452 9.60 -21.46 6.11
N ASP A 453 10.81 -21.43 6.66
CA ASP A 453 11.99 -22.13 6.15
C ASP A 453 12.26 -21.84 4.67
N PRO A 454 12.60 -20.60 4.30
CA PRO A 454 12.76 -20.20 2.91
C PRO A 454 14.00 -20.85 2.25
N VAL A 455 13.98 -21.00 0.92
CA VAL A 455 15.14 -21.47 0.13
C VAL A 455 16.34 -20.55 0.30
N LEU A 456 16.09 -19.24 0.43
CA LEU A 456 17.10 -18.22 0.71
C LEU A 456 16.51 -17.12 1.60
N LEU A 457 17.21 -16.78 2.66
CA LEU A 457 16.87 -15.69 3.56
C LEU A 457 17.77 -14.48 3.29
N LEU A 458 17.16 -13.33 3.05
CA LEU A 458 17.84 -12.05 2.86
C LEU A 458 17.60 -11.17 4.10
N LEU A 459 18.64 -10.80 4.80
CA LEU A 459 18.59 -10.03 6.04
C LEU A 459 19.26 -8.67 5.83
N ASP A 460 18.52 -7.59 5.91
CA ASP A 460 19.02 -6.21 5.77
C ASP A 460 18.99 -5.52 7.13
N GLU A 461 20.13 -5.44 7.79
CA GLU A 461 20.33 -4.88 9.14
C GLU A 461 19.36 -5.43 10.20
N PRO A 462 19.23 -6.75 10.36
CA PRO A 462 18.14 -7.37 11.14
C PRO A 462 18.19 -7.04 12.63
N LEU A 463 19.34 -6.62 13.16
CA LEU A 463 19.56 -6.36 14.59
C LEU A 463 19.75 -4.87 14.91
N ALA A 464 19.76 -3.97 13.91
CA ALA A 464 20.07 -2.56 14.10
C ALA A 464 19.08 -1.81 15.02
N ALA A 465 17.82 -2.23 15.05
CA ALA A 465 16.77 -1.60 15.87
C ALA A 465 16.71 -2.11 17.31
N LEU A 466 17.65 -2.98 17.75
CA LEU A 466 17.67 -3.60 19.07
C LEU A 466 18.61 -2.87 20.02
N ASP A 467 18.22 -2.80 21.29
CA ASP A 467 19.10 -2.39 22.38
C ASP A 467 20.24 -3.39 22.54
N VAL A 468 21.38 -2.95 23.12
CA VAL A 468 22.62 -3.72 23.16
C VAL A 468 22.44 -5.11 23.77
N ASP A 469 21.80 -5.20 24.95
CA ASP A 469 21.62 -6.47 25.65
C ASP A 469 20.72 -7.43 24.84
N VAL A 470 19.61 -6.90 24.32
CA VAL A 470 18.67 -7.67 23.49
C VAL A 470 19.28 -8.10 22.15
N ARG A 471 20.20 -7.29 21.60
CA ARG A 471 20.93 -7.59 20.39
C ARG A 471 21.84 -8.80 20.56
N ILE A 472 22.58 -8.87 21.67
CA ILE A 472 23.47 -9.99 22.00
C ILE A 472 22.67 -11.30 22.07
N GLU A 473 21.56 -11.30 22.82
CA GLU A 473 20.69 -12.47 22.96
C GLU A 473 20.09 -12.88 21.61
N THR A 474 19.54 -11.92 20.86
CA THR A 474 18.93 -12.19 19.56
C THR A 474 19.96 -12.68 18.53
N ARG A 475 21.20 -12.17 18.58
CA ARG A 475 22.32 -12.63 17.74
C ARG A 475 22.62 -14.11 17.97
N GLN A 476 22.67 -14.55 19.22
CA GLN A 476 22.89 -15.97 19.56
C GLN A 476 21.78 -16.87 19.03
N VAL A 477 20.52 -16.47 19.22
CA VAL A 477 19.38 -17.21 18.68
C VAL A 477 19.43 -17.26 17.15
N LEU A 478 19.74 -16.12 16.51
CA LEU A 478 19.84 -16.03 15.06
C LEU A 478 20.98 -16.92 14.53
N ALA A 479 22.13 -16.95 15.17
CA ALA A 479 23.24 -17.82 14.80
C ALA A 479 22.82 -19.31 14.79
N HIS A 480 22.08 -19.73 15.81
CA HIS A 480 21.53 -21.09 15.87
C HIS A 480 20.50 -21.35 14.75
N GLU A 481 19.59 -20.44 14.54
CA GLU A 481 18.52 -20.57 13.53
C GLU A 481 19.06 -20.52 12.08
N LEU A 482 20.21 -19.88 11.84
CA LEU A 482 20.84 -19.80 10.51
C LEU A 482 21.73 -21.01 10.20
N THR A 483 22.02 -21.87 11.18
CA THR A 483 22.87 -23.05 10.97
C THR A 483 22.25 -23.97 9.91
N GLY A 484 23.01 -24.25 8.84
CA GLY A 484 22.56 -25.11 7.74
C GLY A 484 21.58 -24.44 6.75
N ARG A 485 21.23 -23.16 6.94
CA ARG A 485 20.37 -22.41 6.02
C ARG A 485 21.18 -21.50 5.11
N SER A 486 20.70 -21.30 3.89
CA SER A 486 21.25 -20.30 3.00
C SER A 486 20.74 -18.90 3.36
N ALA A 487 21.64 -18.01 3.75
CA ALA A 487 21.30 -16.64 4.11
C ALA A 487 22.29 -15.61 3.56
N LEU A 488 21.80 -14.44 3.16
CA LEU A 488 22.62 -13.27 2.87
C LEU A 488 22.33 -12.20 3.90
N LEU A 489 23.37 -11.67 4.53
CA LEU A 489 23.29 -10.69 5.61
C LEU A 489 23.95 -9.38 5.18
N ILE A 490 23.19 -8.30 5.12
CA ILE A 490 23.73 -6.94 5.07
C ILE A 490 23.77 -6.41 6.49
N THR A 491 24.93 -5.99 6.97
CA THR A 491 25.10 -5.34 8.27
C THR A 491 26.30 -4.40 8.24
N HIS A 492 26.28 -3.42 9.13
CA HIS A 492 27.39 -2.51 9.41
C HIS A 492 28.07 -2.84 10.76
N ASP A 493 27.59 -3.87 11.46
CA ASP A 493 28.11 -4.31 12.75
C ASP A 493 29.08 -5.48 12.55
N VAL A 494 30.34 -5.30 13.00
CA VAL A 494 31.40 -6.32 12.89
C VAL A 494 31.05 -7.56 13.71
N ASP A 495 30.43 -7.38 14.87
CA ASP A 495 30.03 -8.49 15.73
C ASP A 495 28.95 -9.36 15.06
N ASP A 496 28.07 -8.76 14.28
CA ASP A 496 27.07 -9.51 13.52
C ASP A 496 27.75 -10.32 12.40
N VAL A 497 28.72 -9.74 11.68
CA VAL A 497 29.49 -10.45 10.66
C VAL A 497 30.23 -11.64 11.26
N THR A 498 30.96 -11.41 12.36
CA THR A 498 31.81 -12.46 12.98
C THR A 498 31.00 -13.59 13.59
N ALA A 499 29.82 -13.28 14.14
CA ALA A 499 28.98 -14.28 14.83
C ALA A 499 28.08 -15.06 13.86
N LEU A 500 27.65 -14.46 12.73
CA LEU A 500 26.61 -15.02 11.87
C LEU A 500 27.12 -15.51 10.52
N ALA A 501 28.20 -14.93 9.97
CA ALA A 501 28.63 -15.21 8.63
C ALA A 501 29.82 -16.19 8.58
N THR A 502 29.89 -16.97 7.50
CA THR A 502 31.02 -17.84 7.15
C THR A 502 31.78 -17.32 5.94
N THR A 503 31.15 -16.48 5.12
CA THR A 503 31.70 -15.91 3.90
C THR A 503 31.42 -14.42 3.85
N LEU A 504 32.34 -13.65 3.29
CA LEU A 504 32.26 -12.22 3.12
C LEU A 504 32.25 -11.87 1.61
N VAL A 505 31.33 -10.97 1.23
CA VAL A 505 31.29 -10.36 -0.10
C VAL A 505 31.39 -8.85 0.04
N HIS A 506 32.39 -8.27 -0.61
CA HIS A 506 32.51 -6.82 -0.73
C HIS A 506 31.95 -6.35 -2.07
N ILE A 507 30.97 -5.44 -2.02
CA ILE A 507 30.40 -4.78 -3.21
C ILE A 507 30.86 -3.32 -3.23
N ASP A 508 31.51 -2.93 -4.32
CA ASP A 508 31.85 -1.51 -4.58
C ASP A 508 31.35 -1.10 -5.97
N LYS A 509 30.73 0.08 -6.04
CA LYS A 509 30.21 0.69 -7.29
C LYS A 509 29.44 -0.28 -8.20
N GLY A 510 28.63 -1.14 -7.61
CA GLY A 510 27.77 -2.07 -8.34
C GLY A 510 28.44 -3.35 -8.82
N THR A 511 29.69 -3.59 -8.44
CA THR A 511 30.44 -4.83 -8.77
C THR A 511 30.86 -5.55 -7.50
N ALA A 512 30.96 -6.88 -7.55
CA ALA A 512 31.58 -7.65 -6.47
C ALA A 512 33.09 -7.60 -6.63
N VAL A 513 33.78 -7.06 -5.62
CA VAL A 513 35.25 -6.89 -5.65
C VAL A 513 35.95 -8.08 -5.04
N THR A 514 35.41 -8.66 -3.97
CA THR A 514 36.00 -9.76 -3.22
C THR A 514 34.91 -10.71 -2.73
N VAL A 515 35.19 -12.01 -2.81
CA VAL A 515 34.42 -13.08 -2.17
C VAL A 515 35.43 -13.97 -1.45
N ALA A 516 35.43 -14.00 -0.13
CA ALA A 516 36.36 -14.75 0.68
C ALA A 516 35.69 -15.47 1.86
N PRO A 517 36.17 -16.67 2.25
CA PRO A 517 35.78 -17.27 3.53
C PRO A 517 36.17 -16.33 4.70
N LEU A 518 35.33 -16.22 5.69
CA LEU A 518 35.61 -15.34 6.84
C LEU A 518 36.86 -15.77 7.65
N THR A 519 37.22 -17.06 7.58
CA THR A 519 38.45 -17.60 8.17
C THR A 519 39.73 -17.05 7.54
N GLU A 520 39.66 -16.57 6.30
CA GLU A 520 40.79 -15.93 5.61
C GLU A 520 40.85 -14.42 5.93
N VAL A 521 39.75 -13.86 6.40
CA VAL A 521 39.64 -12.48 6.89
C VAL A 521 39.90 -12.54 8.39
N ARG A 522 41.09 -12.14 8.83
CA ARG A 522 41.47 -12.17 10.25
C ARG A 522 40.57 -11.22 11.03
N THR A 523 40.00 -11.70 12.16
CA THR A 523 38.96 -10.99 12.93
C THR A 523 39.40 -10.58 14.34
N ALA A 524 40.65 -10.91 14.74
CA ALA A 524 41.18 -10.53 16.07
C ALA A 524 41.51 -9.03 16.14
N PRO A 525 41.25 -8.34 17.26
CA PRO A 525 41.65 -6.95 17.45
C PRO A 525 43.18 -6.78 17.21
N GLY A 526 43.56 -5.77 16.40
CA GLY A 526 44.97 -5.55 16.01
C GLY A 526 45.42 -6.37 14.80
N ASP A 527 44.55 -7.16 14.17
CA ASP A 527 44.79 -7.88 12.96
C ASP A 527 44.36 -7.03 11.75
N PRO A 528 45.13 -6.98 10.64
CA PRO A 528 44.78 -6.21 9.45
C PRO A 528 43.38 -6.52 8.89
N GLY A 529 42.90 -7.75 9.03
CA GLY A 529 41.54 -8.13 8.64
C GLY A 529 40.45 -7.59 9.55
N HIS A 530 40.68 -7.52 10.85
CA HIS A 530 39.76 -6.89 11.82
C HIS A 530 39.71 -5.37 11.60
N ASP A 531 40.87 -4.74 11.43
CA ASP A 531 40.96 -3.31 11.12
C ASP A 531 40.28 -2.97 9.79
N PHE A 532 40.38 -3.86 8.79
CA PHE A 532 39.64 -3.73 7.53
C PHE A 532 38.13 -3.77 7.76
N LEU A 533 37.61 -4.78 8.44
CA LEU A 533 36.17 -4.89 8.74
C LEU A 533 35.67 -3.72 9.59
N THR A 534 36.44 -3.31 10.59
CA THR A 534 36.09 -2.22 11.50
C THR A 534 36.08 -0.88 10.78
N SER A 535 37.10 -0.57 9.99
CA SER A 535 37.17 0.68 9.23
C SER A 535 36.14 0.73 8.10
N PHE A 536 35.84 -0.42 7.52
CA PHE A 536 34.81 -0.53 6.48
C PHE A 536 33.40 -0.33 7.02
N CYS A 537 33.07 -0.95 8.16
CA CYS A 537 31.80 -0.75 8.84
C CYS A 537 31.66 0.68 9.42
N ALA A 538 32.75 1.32 9.83
CA ALA A 538 32.79 2.71 10.28
C ALA A 538 32.75 3.75 9.14
N GLY A 539 32.79 3.36 7.88
CA GLY A 539 32.74 4.26 6.70
C GLY A 539 34.04 5.03 6.45
N ASP A 540 35.17 4.59 6.99
CA ASP A 540 36.46 5.26 6.84
C ASP A 540 37.02 5.15 5.40
N ARG A 541 37.40 6.29 4.81
CA ARG A 541 37.84 6.41 3.41
C ARG A 541 39.27 5.89 3.11
N ARG A 542 40.03 5.47 4.15
CA ARG A 542 41.47 5.24 4.02
C ARG A 542 41.87 3.93 3.32
N TRP A 543 40.93 3.04 3.04
CA TRP A 543 41.23 1.69 2.53
C TRP A 543 40.96 1.48 1.04
N SER A 544 40.75 2.56 0.25
CA SER A 544 40.57 2.42 -1.20
C SER A 544 41.90 2.14 -1.98
N THR A 545 43.01 1.88 -1.30
CA THR A 545 44.35 1.81 -1.91
C THR A 545 45.23 0.62 -1.46
N VAL A 546 44.65 -0.41 -0.87
CA VAL A 546 45.42 -1.63 -0.63
C VAL A 546 44.91 -2.70 -1.61
N GLN A 547 45.71 -2.91 -2.66
CA GLN A 547 45.62 -4.04 -3.58
C GLN A 547 46.03 -5.33 -2.89
#